data_07993a975e44c83b423cf4696446d2f5
#
_entry.id   07993a975e44c83b423cf4696446d2f5
#
_cell.length_a   1.000
_cell.length_b   1.000
_cell.length_c   1.000
_cell.angle_alpha   90.00
_cell.angle_beta   90.00
_cell.angle_gamma   90.00
#
_symmetry.space_group_name_H-M   'P 1'
#
loop_
_entity.id
_entity.type
_entity.pdbx_description
1 polymer ?
#
loop_
_entity_poly.entity_id
_entity_poly.type
_entity_poly.pdbx_seq_one_letter_code
_entity_poly.pdbx_strand_id
1 'polypeptide(L)'
;ASYLDGLLLCGGSTAQFAFVAKRELAEQRIAGRFLRRLGAHFVERVDPRGGAADAEALLTALAAGEWLVIFPEGTFGPEPGLRPLRMGAFVLAARSGAELLPLAIGGTREWLRDGHWLPRRSSLRVEFCAPLRAQQNSWLEAIRLRDATRAALLQQLEEDERVPRFG
;
A
#
# COMPACT_ATOMS: atom_id res chain seq x y z
N ALA A 1 6.54 0.09 -6.78
CA ALA A 1 5.62 1.08 -6.19
C ALA A 1 6.12 2.50 -6.47
N SER A 2 5.26 3.43 -6.76
CA SER A 2 5.59 4.82 -7.02
C SER A 2 4.60 5.75 -6.30
N TYR A 3 4.93 7.05 -6.18
CA TYR A 3 3.99 8.05 -5.62
C TYR A 3 2.69 8.17 -6.43
N LEU A 4 2.69 7.69 -7.67
CA LEU A 4 1.57 7.72 -8.59
C LEU A 4 0.56 6.61 -8.32
N ASP A 5 0.96 5.56 -7.61
CA ASP A 5 0.08 4.45 -7.26
C ASP A 5 -1.11 4.94 -6.43
N GLY A 6 -0.86 5.90 -5.51
CA GLY A 6 -1.91 6.56 -4.74
C GLY A 6 -2.89 7.39 -5.58
N LEU A 7 -2.38 8.10 -6.60
CA LEU A 7 -3.22 8.90 -7.50
C LEU A 7 -4.14 8.04 -8.36
N LEU A 8 -3.68 6.87 -8.81
CA LEU A 8 -4.48 5.94 -9.59
C LEU A 8 -5.69 5.42 -8.81
N LEU A 9 -5.48 5.10 -7.53
CA LEU A 9 -6.56 4.64 -6.66
C LEU A 9 -7.62 5.72 -6.43
N CYS A 10 -7.21 6.98 -6.28
CA CYS A 10 -8.14 8.10 -6.11
C CYS A 10 -8.96 8.41 -7.37
N GLY A 11 -8.39 8.20 -8.57
CA GLY A 11 -9.05 8.51 -9.83
C GLY A 11 -10.10 7.50 -10.28
N GLY A 12 -10.06 6.27 -9.76
CA GLY A 12 -10.90 5.17 -10.21
C GLY A 12 -12.06 4.78 -9.28
N SER A 13 -12.19 5.40 -8.10
CA SER A 13 -13.18 4.99 -7.10
C SER A 13 -13.91 6.16 -6.46
N THR A 14 -15.20 5.96 -6.16
CA THR A 14 -16.01 6.88 -5.35
C THR A 14 -15.79 6.66 -3.83
N ALA A 15 -15.06 5.64 -3.42
CA ALA A 15 -14.75 5.37 -2.02
C ALA A 15 -13.69 6.35 -1.50
N GLN A 16 -13.87 6.83 -0.28
CA GLN A 16 -12.88 7.67 0.41
C GLN A 16 -11.80 6.75 1.00
N PHE A 17 -10.59 6.83 0.44
CA PHE A 17 -9.43 6.12 0.94
C PHE A 17 -8.56 7.07 1.75
N ALA A 18 -8.16 6.65 2.94
CA ALA A 18 -7.11 7.30 3.71
C ALA A 18 -5.78 6.56 3.51
N PHE A 19 -4.74 7.29 3.11
CA PHE A 19 -3.41 6.71 2.91
C PHE A 19 -2.64 6.66 4.22
N VAL A 20 -1.91 5.57 4.45
CA VAL A 20 -0.97 5.49 5.57
C VAL A 20 0.43 5.79 5.06
N ALA A 21 0.99 6.92 5.47
CA ALA A 21 2.26 7.44 5.02
C ALA A 21 3.27 7.57 6.18
N LYS A 22 4.56 7.60 5.86
CA LYS A 22 5.60 7.89 6.86
C LYS A 22 5.49 9.32 7.37
N ARG A 23 5.74 9.53 8.66
CA ARG A 23 5.71 10.85 9.30
C ARG A 23 6.67 11.85 8.65
N GLU A 24 7.85 11.41 8.21
CA GLU A 24 8.82 12.27 7.54
C GLU A 24 8.30 12.87 6.22
N LEU A 25 7.32 12.19 5.57
CA LEU A 25 6.67 12.74 4.38
C LEU A 25 5.75 13.93 4.70
N ALA A 26 5.27 14.03 5.94
CA ALA A 26 4.48 15.18 6.39
C ALA A 26 5.28 16.49 6.36
N GLU A 27 6.59 16.43 6.55
CA GLU A 27 7.49 17.58 6.59
C GLU A 27 7.88 18.08 5.20
N GLN A 28 7.70 17.24 4.18
CA GLN A 28 7.98 17.61 2.79
C GLN A 28 6.95 18.62 2.26
N ARG A 29 7.42 19.76 1.74
CA ARG A 29 6.57 20.91 1.38
C ARG A 29 5.49 20.55 0.35
N ILE A 30 5.80 19.72 -0.64
CA ILE A 30 4.87 19.33 -1.71
C ILE A 30 4.13 18.05 -1.32
N ALA A 31 4.88 16.96 -1.03
CA ALA A 31 4.27 15.67 -0.70
C ALA A 31 3.41 15.72 0.57
N GLY A 32 3.85 16.43 1.61
CA GLY A 32 3.10 16.57 2.85
C GLY A 32 1.77 17.32 2.67
N ARG A 33 1.75 18.40 1.86
CA ARG A 33 0.49 19.11 1.55
C ARG A 33 -0.47 18.24 0.75
N PHE A 34 0.05 17.52 -0.22
CA PHE A 34 -0.74 16.62 -1.06
C PHE A 34 -1.35 15.48 -0.23
N LEU A 35 -0.53 14.79 0.56
CA LEU A 35 -0.99 13.68 1.41
C LEU A 35 -2.01 14.14 2.47
N ARG A 36 -1.83 15.32 3.08
CA ARG A 36 -2.82 15.89 4.02
C ARG A 36 -4.16 16.17 3.34
N ARG A 37 -4.15 16.65 2.10
CA ARG A 37 -5.39 16.88 1.34
C ARG A 37 -6.13 15.57 0.98
N LEU A 38 -5.38 14.47 0.86
CA LEU A 38 -5.92 13.14 0.66
C LEU A 38 -6.36 12.45 1.97
N GLY A 39 -6.33 13.14 3.11
CA GLY A 39 -6.71 12.55 4.40
C GLY A 39 -5.71 11.50 4.91
N ALA A 40 -4.43 11.60 4.54
CA ALA A 40 -3.45 10.60 4.92
C ALA A 40 -3.17 10.58 6.43
N HIS A 41 -3.13 9.38 7.01
CA HIS A 41 -2.62 9.12 8.35
C HIS A 41 -1.09 9.02 8.32
N PHE A 42 -0.41 9.84 9.12
CA PHE A 42 1.05 9.81 9.20
C PHE A 42 1.49 8.97 10.39
N VAL A 43 2.31 7.96 10.13
CA VAL A 43 2.76 7.00 11.13
C VAL A 43 4.25 7.08 11.38
N GLU A 44 4.62 7.02 12.67
CA GLU A 44 6.00 6.87 13.13
C GLU A 44 6.43 5.40 13.01
N ARG A 45 7.64 5.18 12.51
CA ARG A 45 8.17 3.82 12.30
C ARG A 45 9.46 3.53 13.07
N VAL A 46 10.06 4.56 13.63
CA VAL A 46 11.36 4.48 14.31
C VAL A 46 11.17 4.45 15.82
N ASP A 47 10.28 5.30 16.35
CA ASP A 47 9.97 5.34 17.78
C ASP A 47 8.84 4.32 18.12
N PRO A 48 9.12 3.30 18.97
CA PRO A 48 8.12 2.31 19.37
C PRO A 48 6.92 2.92 20.12
N ARG A 49 7.12 4.02 20.88
CA ARG A 49 6.04 4.68 21.63
C ARG A 49 5.11 5.45 20.70
N GLY A 50 5.67 6.21 19.77
CA GLY A 50 4.90 6.87 18.72
C GLY A 50 4.17 5.88 17.83
N GLY A 51 4.83 4.79 17.45
CA GLY A 51 4.24 3.72 16.64
C GLY A 51 3.04 3.03 17.29
N ALA A 52 3.00 2.89 18.61
CA ALA A 52 1.85 2.30 19.32
C ALA A 52 0.63 3.24 19.28
N ALA A 53 0.82 4.54 19.53
CA ALA A 53 -0.25 5.53 19.47
C ALA A 53 -0.83 5.65 18.04
N ASP A 54 0.04 5.65 17.02
CA ASP A 54 -0.37 5.70 15.62
C ASP A 54 -1.16 4.42 15.24
N ALA A 55 -0.77 3.24 15.74
CA ALA A 55 -1.51 2.01 15.52
C ALA A 55 -2.93 2.06 16.12
N GLU A 56 -3.10 2.60 17.33
CA GLU A 56 -4.42 2.77 17.94
C GLU A 56 -5.30 3.77 17.16
N ALA A 57 -4.71 4.86 16.63
CA ALA A 57 -5.42 5.80 15.77
C ALA A 57 -5.92 5.11 14.48
N LEU A 58 -5.10 4.27 13.85
CA LEU A 58 -5.50 3.49 12.66
C LEU A 58 -6.59 2.44 12.98
N LEU A 59 -6.53 1.80 14.16
CA LEU A 59 -7.60 0.90 14.60
C LEU A 59 -8.91 1.64 14.79
N THR A 60 -8.87 2.85 15.34
CA THR A 60 -10.06 3.70 15.51
C THR A 60 -10.64 4.09 14.15
N ALA A 61 -9.81 4.46 13.19
CA ALA A 61 -10.23 4.80 11.83
C ALA A 61 -10.91 3.59 11.14
N LEU A 62 -10.33 2.39 11.25
CA LEU A 62 -10.93 1.16 10.73
C LEU A 62 -12.27 0.84 11.40
N ALA A 63 -12.38 1.02 12.73
CA ALA A 63 -13.63 0.84 13.46
C ALA A 63 -14.71 1.85 13.04
N ALA A 64 -14.33 3.04 12.63
CA ALA A 64 -15.21 4.05 12.03
C ALA A 64 -15.62 3.74 10.58
N GLY A 65 -15.09 2.67 9.99
CA GLY A 65 -15.40 2.25 8.61
C GLY A 65 -14.53 2.91 7.55
N GLU A 66 -13.41 3.54 7.92
CA GLU A 66 -12.47 4.09 6.95
C GLU A 66 -11.73 2.97 6.19
N TRP A 67 -11.48 3.24 4.90
CA TRP A 67 -10.66 2.37 4.07
C TRP A 67 -9.22 2.86 4.09
N LEU A 68 -8.30 2.03 4.61
CA LEU A 68 -6.88 2.39 4.70
C LEU A 68 -6.09 1.78 3.54
N VAL A 69 -5.33 2.61 2.83
CA VAL A 69 -4.37 2.17 1.81
C VAL A 69 -2.97 2.16 2.43
N ILE A 70 -2.38 0.99 2.50
CA ILE A 70 -1.06 0.76 3.08
C ILE A 70 -0.14 0.13 2.04
N PHE A 71 1.06 0.72 1.85
CA PHE A 71 2.11 0.14 1.04
C PHE A 71 3.05 -0.68 1.93
N PRO A 72 2.87 -2.01 1.99
CA PRO A 72 3.57 -2.83 2.98
C PRO A 72 5.06 -3.01 2.68
N GLU A 73 5.52 -2.75 1.47
CA GLU A 73 6.94 -2.71 1.11
C GLU A 73 7.70 -1.57 1.81
N GLY A 74 6.98 -0.52 2.17
CA GLY A 74 7.45 0.58 3.03
C GLY A 74 8.44 1.55 2.39
N THR A 75 9.01 1.26 1.25
CA THR A 75 9.97 2.12 0.55
C THR A 75 10.00 1.77 -0.94
N PHE A 76 10.19 2.78 -1.77
CA PHE A 76 10.45 2.58 -3.19
C PHE A 76 11.88 2.10 -3.39
N GLY A 77 12.13 1.27 -4.41
CA GLY A 77 13.45 0.81 -4.75
C GLY A 77 13.60 0.58 -6.25
N PRO A 78 14.83 0.75 -6.78
CA PRO A 78 15.10 0.60 -8.22
C PRO A 78 15.00 -0.86 -8.70
N GLU A 79 15.12 -1.82 -7.78
CA GLU A 79 15.12 -3.25 -8.11
C GLU A 79 13.74 -3.74 -8.52
N PRO A 80 13.65 -4.58 -9.58
CA PRO A 80 12.40 -5.22 -9.97
C PRO A 80 11.96 -6.28 -8.94
N GLY A 81 10.66 -6.56 -8.90
CA GLY A 81 10.06 -7.58 -8.05
C GLY A 81 9.45 -7.03 -6.76
N LEU A 82 8.81 -7.93 -6.03
CA LEU A 82 8.13 -7.64 -4.77
C LEU A 82 9.12 -7.69 -3.61
N ARG A 83 9.25 -6.59 -2.89
CA ARG A 83 10.11 -6.48 -1.71
C ARG A 83 9.51 -7.22 -0.50
N PRO A 84 10.28 -7.46 0.56
CA PRO A 84 9.75 -7.99 1.80
C PRO A 84 8.63 -7.13 2.35
N LEU A 85 7.51 -7.75 2.69
CA LEU A 85 6.35 -7.07 3.24
C LEU A 85 6.52 -6.85 4.75
N ARG A 86 6.33 -5.62 5.21
CA ARG A 86 6.40 -5.23 6.63
C ARG A 86 5.14 -5.66 7.37
N MET A 87 5.28 -6.06 8.62
CA MET A 87 4.22 -6.65 9.43
C MET A 87 3.07 -5.69 9.81
N GLY A 88 3.31 -4.38 9.82
CA GLY A 88 2.35 -3.39 10.36
C GLY A 88 0.92 -3.51 9.82
N ALA A 89 0.76 -3.62 8.50
CA ALA A 89 -0.56 -3.77 7.87
C ALA A 89 -1.27 -5.06 8.31
N PHE A 90 -0.54 -6.16 8.42
CA PHE A 90 -1.09 -7.47 8.75
C PHE A 90 -1.46 -7.60 10.23
N VAL A 91 -0.65 -6.99 11.11
CA VAL A 91 -0.97 -6.88 12.54
C VAL A 91 -2.21 -6.02 12.73
N LEU A 92 -2.32 -4.91 12.00
CA LEU A 92 -3.50 -4.05 12.03
C LEU A 92 -4.75 -4.80 11.58
N ALA A 93 -4.70 -5.54 10.47
CA ALA A 93 -5.80 -6.36 9.97
C ALA A 93 -6.20 -7.48 10.95
N ALA A 94 -5.21 -8.17 11.55
CA ALA A 94 -5.48 -9.20 12.54
C ALA A 94 -6.13 -8.64 13.81
N ARG A 95 -5.73 -7.45 14.27
CA ARG A 95 -6.29 -6.80 15.46
C ARG A 95 -7.67 -6.20 15.24
N SER A 96 -7.90 -5.59 14.09
CA SER A 96 -9.18 -4.94 13.77
C SER A 96 -10.25 -5.91 13.27
N GLY A 97 -9.85 -7.09 12.73
CA GLY A 97 -10.73 -7.96 11.97
C GLY A 97 -11.16 -7.40 10.60
N ALA A 98 -10.59 -6.27 10.20
CA ALA A 98 -10.84 -5.67 8.90
C ALA A 98 -10.40 -6.58 7.76
N GLU A 99 -11.16 -6.55 6.67
CA GLU A 99 -10.81 -7.26 5.45
C GLU A 99 -9.60 -6.63 4.77
N LEU A 100 -8.64 -7.46 4.39
CA LEU A 100 -7.44 -7.05 3.69
C LEU A 100 -7.61 -7.40 2.22
N LEU A 101 -7.56 -6.38 1.36
CA LEU A 101 -7.66 -6.53 -0.09
C LEU A 101 -6.29 -6.28 -0.71
N PRO A 102 -5.54 -7.32 -1.10
CA PRO A 102 -4.27 -7.15 -1.78
C PRO A 102 -4.48 -6.59 -3.19
N LEU A 103 -3.58 -5.68 -3.59
CA LEU A 103 -3.70 -4.95 -4.83
C LEU A 103 -2.34 -4.85 -5.50
N ALA A 104 -2.25 -5.33 -6.74
CA ALA A 104 -1.06 -5.22 -7.56
C ALA A 104 -1.19 -4.03 -8.52
N ILE A 105 -0.13 -3.22 -8.62
CA ILE A 105 -0.06 -2.09 -9.54
C ILE A 105 1.11 -2.31 -10.49
N GLY A 106 0.80 -2.46 -11.77
CA GLY A 106 1.74 -2.64 -12.87
C GLY A 106 1.90 -1.40 -13.75
N GLY A 107 3.01 -1.32 -14.49
CA GLY A 107 3.26 -0.26 -15.48
C GLY A 107 3.79 1.07 -14.94
N THR A 108 3.78 1.31 -13.64
CA THR A 108 4.20 2.59 -13.04
C THR A 108 5.69 2.88 -13.22
N ARG A 109 6.54 1.86 -13.32
CA ARG A 109 8.00 2.00 -13.56
C ARG A 109 8.32 2.46 -14.99
N GLU A 110 7.52 2.07 -15.95
CA GLU A 110 7.68 2.47 -17.35
C GLU A 110 7.24 3.93 -17.54
N TRP A 111 6.25 4.34 -16.76
CA TRP A 111 5.70 5.69 -16.82
C TRP A 111 6.67 6.75 -16.25
N LEU A 112 7.36 6.44 -15.15
CA LEU A 112 8.36 7.32 -14.55
C LEU A 112 9.64 6.52 -14.24
N ARG A 113 10.64 6.61 -15.14
CA ARG A 113 11.97 6.03 -14.90
C ARG A 113 12.79 6.94 -13.97
N ASP A 114 13.59 6.31 -13.11
CA ASP A 114 14.55 7.02 -12.27
C ASP A 114 15.42 7.98 -13.13
N GLY A 115 15.50 9.24 -12.70
CA GLY A 115 16.26 10.29 -13.38
C GLY A 115 15.53 11.04 -14.51
N HIS A 116 14.28 10.66 -14.85
CA HIS A 116 13.46 11.38 -15.81
C HIS A 116 12.25 12.01 -15.12
N TRP A 117 12.06 13.32 -15.31
CA TRP A 117 10.91 14.05 -14.75
C TRP A 117 9.69 14.06 -15.68
N LEU A 118 9.83 13.65 -16.94
CA LEU A 118 8.73 13.58 -17.91
C LEU A 118 8.16 12.15 -17.95
N PRO A 119 6.84 11.99 -17.69
CA PRO A 119 6.16 10.72 -17.79
C PRO A 119 6.09 10.26 -19.27
N ARG A 120 6.34 8.97 -19.51
CA ARG A 120 6.12 8.33 -20.81
C ARG A 120 4.75 7.67 -20.85
N ARG A 121 4.13 7.58 -22.02
CA ARG A 121 2.90 6.81 -22.19
C ARG A 121 3.19 5.35 -21.86
N SER A 122 2.53 4.84 -20.84
CA SER A 122 2.56 3.44 -20.42
C SER A 122 1.16 3.04 -20.01
N SER A 123 0.80 1.78 -20.21
CA SER A 123 -0.44 1.23 -19.68
C SER A 123 -0.28 0.99 -18.18
N LEU A 124 -1.11 1.67 -17.40
CA LEU A 124 -1.18 1.44 -15.96
C LEU A 124 -2.26 0.38 -15.70
N ARG A 125 -1.91 -0.62 -14.91
CA ARG A 125 -2.82 -1.70 -14.54
C ARG A 125 -2.94 -1.77 -13.02
N VAL A 126 -4.18 -1.91 -12.56
CA VAL A 126 -4.49 -2.14 -11.15
C VAL A 126 -5.29 -3.43 -11.07
N GLU A 127 -4.78 -4.40 -10.37
CA GLU A 127 -5.40 -5.71 -10.23
C GLU A 127 -5.70 -6.03 -8.77
N PHE A 128 -6.95 -6.39 -8.50
CA PHE A 128 -7.42 -6.75 -7.18
C PHE A 128 -7.29 -8.27 -7.02
N CYS A 129 -6.59 -8.71 -5.97
CA CYS A 129 -6.57 -10.10 -5.58
C CYS A 129 -7.79 -10.46 -4.73
N ALA A 130 -7.95 -11.75 -4.43
CA ALA A 130 -9.00 -12.21 -3.52
C ALA A 130 -8.83 -11.58 -2.13
N PRO A 131 -9.94 -11.13 -1.51
CA PRO A 131 -9.87 -10.54 -0.17
C PRO A 131 -9.50 -11.60 0.88
N LEU A 132 -8.75 -11.17 1.89
CA LEU A 132 -8.28 -11.98 2.99
C LEU A 132 -8.86 -11.46 4.30
N ARG A 133 -9.34 -12.36 5.16
CA ARG A 133 -9.82 -12.02 6.51
C ARG A 133 -8.99 -12.72 7.56
N ALA A 134 -8.75 -12.01 8.66
CA ALA A 134 -8.18 -12.58 9.85
C ALA A 134 -9.20 -13.51 10.54
N GLN A 135 -8.75 -14.70 10.93
CA GLN A 135 -9.54 -15.65 11.69
C GLN A 135 -9.35 -15.46 13.21
N GLN A 136 -8.22 -14.87 13.60
CA GLN A 136 -7.85 -14.67 14.99
C GLN A 136 -7.05 -13.37 15.17
N ASN A 137 -7.16 -12.75 16.35
CA ASN A 137 -6.27 -11.65 16.74
C ASN A 137 -4.98 -12.22 17.31
N SER A 138 -4.06 -12.66 16.47
CA SER A 138 -2.78 -13.22 16.88
C SER A 138 -1.64 -12.84 15.96
N TRP A 139 -0.41 -12.90 16.46
CA TRP A 139 0.79 -12.69 15.66
C TRP A 139 0.96 -13.73 14.54
N LEU A 140 0.62 -14.99 14.80
CA LEU A 140 0.67 -16.06 13.80
C LEU A 140 -0.31 -15.78 12.66
N GLU A 141 -1.48 -15.24 12.98
CA GLU A 141 -2.46 -14.85 11.98
C GLU A 141 -1.96 -13.70 11.10
N ALA A 142 -1.30 -12.70 11.69
CA ALA A 142 -0.66 -11.64 10.93
C ALA A 142 0.42 -12.18 9.97
N ILE A 143 1.21 -13.17 10.40
CA ILE A 143 2.18 -13.87 9.53
C ILE A 143 1.45 -14.58 8.38
N ARG A 144 0.37 -15.32 8.67
CA ARG A 144 -0.44 -16.01 7.65
C ARG A 144 -0.98 -15.03 6.61
N LEU A 145 -1.54 -13.90 7.05
CA LEU A 145 -2.05 -12.85 6.15
C LEU A 145 -0.95 -12.26 5.28
N ARG A 146 0.24 -12.00 5.85
CA ARG A 146 1.41 -11.50 5.09
C ARG A 146 1.81 -12.49 3.99
N ASP A 147 1.92 -13.76 4.33
CA ASP A 147 2.40 -14.79 3.40
C ASP A 147 1.37 -15.06 2.30
N ALA A 148 0.08 -15.10 2.64
CA ALA A 148 -1.01 -15.19 1.67
C ALA A 148 -1.05 -13.97 0.74
N THR A 149 -0.90 -12.76 1.27
CA THR A 149 -0.80 -11.54 0.47
C THR A 149 0.38 -11.59 -0.48
N ARG A 150 1.56 -12.00 0.03
CA ARG A 150 2.76 -12.10 -0.80
C ARG A 150 2.56 -13.10 -1.94
N ALA A 151 1.99 -14.26 -1.67
CA ALA A 151 1.72 -15.29 -2.68
C ALA A 151 0.76 -14.75 -3.77
N ALA A 152 -0.34 -14.10 -3.37
CA ALA A 152 -1.29 -13.52 -4.31
C ALA A 152 -0.65 -12.44 -5.20
N LEU A 153 0.16 -11.55 -4.63
CA LEU A 153 0.85 -10.50 -5.39
C LEU A 153 1.89 -11.06 -6.35
N LEU A 154 2.65 -12.10 -5.96
CA LEU A 154 3.63 -12.75 -6.84
C LEU A 154 2.95 -13.41 -8.03
N GLN A 155 1.82 -14.09 -7.82
CA GLN A 155 1.05 -14.70 -8.90
C GLN A 155 0.63 -13.65 -9.94
N GLN A 156 0.12 -12.50 -9.51
CA GLN A 156 -0.26 -11.41 -10.42
C GLN A 156 0.94 -10.82 -11.17
N LEU A 157 2.09 -10.67 -10.54
CA LEU A 157 3.30 -10.18 -11.20
C LEU A 157 3.83 -11.15 -12.25
N GLU A 158 3.76 -12.47 -12.02
CA GLU A 158 4.15 -13.49 -12.98
C GLU A 158 3.18 -13.55 -14.17
N GLU A 159 1.88 -13.34 -13.94
CA GLU A 159 0.88 -13.25 -15.00
C GLU A 159 1.10 -12.01 -15.87
N ASP A 160 1.46 -10.87 -15.29
CA ASP A 160 1.76 -9.62 -16.02
C ASP A 160 3.01 -9.76 -16.93
N GLU A 161 4.01 -10.51 -16.50
CA GLU A 161 5.19 -10.80 -17.33
C GLU A 161 4.90 -11.71 -18.54
N ARG A 162 3.86 -12.53 -18.46
CA ARG A 162 3.44 -13.46 -19.53
C ARG A 162 2.55 -12.82 -20.60
N VAL A 163 1.92 -11.69 -20.31
CA VAL A 163 1.07 -10.97 -21.29
C VAL A 163 1.96 -10.26 -22.31
N PRO A 164 1.87 -10.56 -23.62
CA PRO A 164 2.64 -9.88 -24.65
C PRO A 164 2.37 -8.37 -24.62
N ARG A 165 3.41 -7.59 -24.47
CA ARG A 165 3.32 -6.13 -24.56
C ARG A 165 3.18 -5.78 -26.03
N PHE A 166 1.95 -5.53 -26.47
CA PHE A 166 1.71 -4.97 -27.79
C PHE A 166 2.26 -3.54 -27.80
N GLY A 167 3.29 -3.32 -28.62
CA GLY A 167 3.93 -2.04 -28.88
C GLY A 167 3.08 -1.09 -29.72
#